data_827b164eba71ce854f31cb2cc4142401
#
_entry.id   827b164eba71ce854f31cb2cc4142401
#
_cell.length_a   1.000
_cell.length_b   1.000
_cell.length_c   1.000
_cell.angle_alpha   90.00
_cell.angle_beta   90.00
_cell.angle_gamma   90.00
#
_symmetry.space_group_name_H-M   'P 1'
#
loop_
_entity.id
_entity.type
_entity.pdbx_description
1 polymer ?
#
loop_
_entity_poly.entity_id
_entity_poly.type
_entity_poly.pdbx_seq_one_letter_code
_entity_poly.pdbx_strand_id
1 'polypeptide(L)'
;VLCSEDLSLVSTPTEAKNFDNPIYQSLKPVCEFWPKGTLPDGYFEPVSSDKPALLLSGEFDPITPPKYGWEASATLSNSEHVVVPGVGHAASLRGCVPEIMRDFVETIEPKQLSTSCVMNLDRPPFFTSFAGAVTSVNPGEQVANKNSSNSAAEEMTEDTL
;
A
#
# COMPACT_ATOMS: atom_id res chain seq x y z
N VAL A 1 12.27 -20.52 6.46
CA VAL A 1 10.94 -19.92 6.28
C VAL A 1 10.08 -20.90 5.50
N LEU A 2 10.04 -20.93 4.15
CA LEU A 2 9.08 -21.68 3.33
C LEU A 2 8.84 -23.13 3.76
N CYS A 3 9.90 -23.96 3.90
CA CYS A 3 9.72 -25.38 4.21
C CYS A 3 9.41 -25.68 5.67
N SER A 4 9.81 -24.81 6.61
CA SER A 4 9.58 -25.01 8.05
C SER A 4 8.29 -24.37 8.54
N GLU A 5 7.89 -23.27 7.92
CA GLU A 5 6.82 -22.39 8.37
C GLU A 5 5.61 -22.45 7.42
N ASP A 6 5.74 -21.85 6.24
CA ASP A 6 4.60 -21.57 5.36
C ASP A 6 3.97 -22.85 4.77
N LEU A 7 4.81 -23.80 4.32
CA LEU A 7 4.30 -25.00 3.63
C LEU A 7 3.47 -25.90 4.54
N SER A 8 3.70 -25.85 5.85
CA SER A 8 2.93 -26.59 6.85
C SER A 8 1.49 -26.06 7.00
N LEU A 9 1.27 -24.78 6.68
CA LEU A 9 -0.02 -24.11 6.76
C LEU A 9 -0.85 -24.26 5.47
N VAL A 10 -0.21 -24.62 4.35
CA VAL A 10 -0.92 -24.84 3.10
C VAL A 10 -1.67 -26.14 3.18
N SER A 11 -2.95 -26.04 3.53
CA SER A 11 -3.87 -27.17 3.37
C SER A 11 -3.90 -27.59 1.90
N THR A 12 -3.69 -28.86 1.64
CA THR A 12 -3.86 -29.41 0.28
C THR A 12 -5.27 -29.06 -0.20
N PRO A 13 -5.42 -28.31 -1.28
CA PRO A 13 -6.74 -27.90 -1.73
C PRO A 13 -7.46 -29.13 -2.27
N THR A 14 -8.31 -29.74 -1.46
CA THR A 14 -9.28 -30.76 -1.92
C THR A 14 -10.38 -30.13 -2.77
N GLU A 15 -10.48 -28.80 -2.81
CA GLU A 15 -11.61 -28.11 -3.45
C GLU A 15 -11.24 -27.03 -4.48
N ALA A 16 -9.97 -26.62 -4.60
CA ALA A 16 -9.56 -25.65 -5.62
C ALA A 16 -9.38 -26.33 -6.99
N LYS A 17 -10.47 -26.70 -7.62
CA LYS A 17 -10.47 -27.37 -8.93
C LYS A 17 -9.92 -26.53 -10.09
N ASN A 18 -9.57 -25.25 -9.88
CA ASN A 18 -9.21 -24.33 -10.96
C ASN A 18 -7.90 -23.56 -10.78
N PHE A 19 -7.19 -23.71 -9.66
CA PHE A 19 -5.88 -23.08 -9.44
C PHE A 19 -4.94 -24.03 -8.70
N ASP A 20 -4.28 -24.90 -9.46
CA ASP A 20 -3.07 -25.54 -8.97
C ASP A 20 -2.04 -24.44 -8.73
N ASN A 21 -1.70 -24.17 -7.46
CA ASN A 21 -0.67 -23.20 -7.13
C ASN A 21 0.68 -23.75 -7.63
N PRO A 22 1.23 -23.25 -8.75
CA PRO A 22 2.43 -23.83 -9.35
C PRO A 22 3.66 -23.64 -8.44
N ILE A 23 3.65 -22.62 -7.59
CA ILE A 23 4.72 -22.35 -6.61
C ILE A 23 4.70 -23.46 -5.56
N TYR A 24 3.52 -23.79 -5.02
CA TYR A 24 3.38 -24.88 -4.06
C TYR A 24 3.83 -26.23 -4.64
N GLN A 25 3.38 -26.55 -5.84
CA GLN A 25 3.73 -27.80 -6.50
C GLN A 25 5.24 -27.92 -6.78
N SER A 26 5.91 -26.82 -7.11
CA SER A 26 7.36 -26.81 -7.33
C SER A 26 8.18 -26.88 -6.02
N LEU A 27 7.66 -26.30 -4.93
CA LEU A 27 8.36 -26.25 -3.64
C LEU A 27 8.19 -27.55 -2.83
N LYS A 28 7.07 -28.22 -2.95
CA LYS A 28 6.77 -29.43 -2.17
C LYS A 28 7.89 -30.49 -2.27
N PRO A 29 8.36 -30.91 -3.45
CA PRO A 29 9.43 -31.89 -3.57
C PRO A 29 10.74 -31.39 -2.97
N VAL A 30 11.05 -30.10 -3.10
CA VAL A 30 12.25 -29.50 -2.52
C VAL A 30 12.20 -29.56 -1.00
N CYS A 31 11.04 -29.29 -0.41
CA CYS A 31 10.87 -29.30 1.03
C CYS A 31 10.86 -30.70 1.65
N GLU A 32 10.77 -31.76 0.86
CA GLU A 32 10.92 -33.13 1.37
C GLU A 32 12.33 -33.43 1.90
N PHE A 33 13.34 -32.92 1.22
CA PHE A 33 14.76 -33.13 1.60
C PHE A 33 15.44 -31.90 2.21
N TRP A 34 14.83 -30.70 2.13
CA TRP A 34 15.41 -29.49 2.68
C TRP A 34 15.47 -29.55 4.21
N PRO A 35 16.59 -29.16 4.85
CA PRO A 35 16.67 -29.10 6.30
C PRO A 35 15.61 -28.18 6.88
N LYS A 36 14.84 -28.69 7.85
CA LYS A 36 13.77 -27.95 8.54
C LYS A 36 14.14 -27.69 9.97
N GLY A 37 13.87 -26.45 10.43
CA GLY A 37 13.94 -26.10 11.84
C GLY A 37 12.67 -26.57 12.57
N THR A 38 12.77 -26.68 13.89
CA THR A 38 11.63 -26.86 14.77
C THR A 38 11.06 -25.49 15.13
N LEU A 39 9.77 -25.31 14.93
CA LEU A 39 9.08 -24.10 15.36
C LEU A 39 8.78 -24.19 16.84
N PRO A 40 8.91 -23.08 17.59
CA PRO A 40 8.48 -23.03 18.98
C PRO A 40 6.97 -23.12 19.08
N ASP A 41 6.47 -23.55 20.26
CA ASP A 41 5.05 -23.53 20.56
C ASP A 41 4.49 -22.10 20.43
N GLY A 42 3.30 -21.96 19.87
CA GLY A 42 2.66 -20.67 19.66
C GLY A 42 3.24 -19.79 18.54
N TYR A 43 4.14 -20.33 17.69
CA TYR A 43 4.77 -19.57 16.62
C TYR A 43 3.77 -18.84 15.68
N PHE A 44 2.63 -19.45 15.44
CA PHE A 44 1.57 -18.89 14.59
C PHE A 44 0.50 -18.11 15.37
N GLU A 45 0.64 -18.01 16.67
CA GLU A 45 -0.29 -17.23 17.48
C GLU A 45 -0.04 -15.72 17.32
N PRO A 46 -1.09 -14.90 17.35
CA PRO A 46 -0.93 -13.45 17.29
C PRO A 46 -0.07 -12.93 18.43
N VAL A 47 0.95 -12.14 18.09
CA VAL A 47 1.80 -11.50 19.11
C VAL A 47 1.03 -10.40 19.84
N SER A 48 0.99 -10.47 21.18
CA SER A 48 0.44 -9.41 22.00
C SER A 48 1.56 -8.59 22.63
N SER A 49 1.51 -7.27 22.48
CA SER A 49 2.55 -6.38 22.99
C SER A 49 2.01 -4.97 23.26
N ASP A 50 2.60 -4.30 24.24
CA ASP A 50 2.43 -2.88 24.54
C ASP A 50 3.54 -1.99 23.96
N LYS A 51 4.50 -2.59 23.26
CA LYS A 51 5.60 -1.87 22.63
C LYS A 51 5.07 -0.97 21.49
N PRO A 52 5.66 0.22 21.32
CA PRO A 52 5.28 1.11 20.24
C PRO A 52 5.46 0.43 18.87
N ALA A 53 4.44 0.50 18.03
CA ALA A 53 4.49 -0.08 16.69
C ALA A 53 3.80 0.85 15.68
N LEU A 54 4.44 1.02 14.51
CA LEU A 54 3.84 1.66 13.35
C LEU A 54 3.60 0.60 12.28
N LEU A 55 2.35 0.41 11.91
CA LEU A 55 1.92 -0.52 10.86
C LEU A 55 1.60 0.29 9.60
N LEU A 56 2.15 -0.13 8.46
CA LEU A 56 1.94 0.54 7.18
C LEU A 56 1.35 -0.45 6.17
N SER A 57 0.25 -0.09 5.55
CA SER A 57 -0.38 -0.90 4.50
C SER A 57 -0.71 -0.05 3.29
N GLY A 58 -0.53 -0.60 2.08
CA GLY A 58 -1.10 -0.01 0.88
C GLY A 58 -2.56 -0.45 0.71
N GLU A 59 -3.44 0.48 0.34
CA GLU A 59 -4.88 0.19 0.16
C GLU A 59 -5.13 -0.97 -0.82
N PHE A 60 -4.34 -1.04 -1.90
CA PHE A 60 -4.46 -2.04 -2.95
C PHE A 60 -3.35 -3.09 -2.91
N ASP A 61 -2.79 -3.36 -1.73
CA ASP A 61 -1.76 -4.38 -1.58
C ASP A 61 -2.36 -5.79 -1.76
N PRO A 62 -2.01 -6.52 -2.83
CA PRO A 62 -2.54 -7.86 -3.07
C PRO A 62 -1.81 -8.96 -2.30
N ILE A 63 -0.65 -8.64 -1.71
CA ILE A 63 0.21 -9.62 -1.01
C ILE A 63 -0.06 -9.57 0.49
N THR A 64 -0.02 -8.37 1.07
CA THR A 64 -0.32 -8.12 2.48
C THR A 64 -1.43 -7.06 2.60
N PRO A 65 -2.68 -7.42 2.30
CA PRO A 65 -3.80 -6.50 2.38
C PRO A 65 -3.94 -5.81 3.74
N PRO A 66 -4.52 -4.60 3.82
CA PRO A 66 -4.69 -3.84 5.06
C PRO A 66 -5.35 -4.61 6.20
N LYS A 67 -6.18 -5.62 5.88
CA LYS A 67 -6.82 -6.48 6.88
C LYS A 67 -5.81 -7.13 7.84
N TYR A 68 -4.64 -7.52 7.35
CA TYR A 68 -3.60 -8.11 8.20
C TYR A 68 -2.98 -7.09 9.16
N GLY A 69 -2.86 -5.83 8.73
CA GLY A 69 -2.47 -4.74 9.61
C GLY A 69 -3.48 -4.48 10.72
N TRP A 70 -4.79 -4.53 10.42
CA TRP A 70 -5.84 -4.42 11.44
C TRP A 70 -5.86 -5.61 12.38
N GLU A 71 -5.71 -6.83 11.88
CA GLU A 71 -5.60 -8.03 12.70
C GLU A 71 -4.41 -7.94 13.67
N ALA A 72 -3.24 -7.51 13.17
CA ALA A 72 -2.06 -7.30 14.00
C ALA A 72 -2.27 -6.18 15.03
N SER A 73 -2.87 -5.05 14.65
CA SER A 73 -3.14 -3.94 15.57
C SER A 73 -4.08 -4.29 16.71
N ALA A 74 -4.95 -5.29 16.55
CA ALA A 74 -5.87 -5.73 17.59
C ALA A 74 -5.16 -6.29 18.82
N THR A 75 -3.95 -6.80 18.67
CA THR A 75 -3.14 -7.36 19.78
C THR A 75 -1.93 -6.49 20.15
N LEU A 76 -1.70 -5.39 19.42
CA LEU A 76 -0.65 -4.41 19.66
C LEU A 76 -1.27 -3.13 20.24
N SER A 77 -1.44 -3.07 21.56
CA SER A 77 -2.18 -2.01 22.24
C SER A 77 -1.62 -0.60 22.03
N ASN A 78 -0.31 -0.48 21.80
CA ASN A 78 0.38 0.78 21.51
C ASN A 78 0.83 0.83 20.04
N SER A 79 -0.11 0.69 19.11
CA SER A 79 0.18 0.75 17.68
C SER A 79 -0.66 1.79 16.95
N GLU A 80 -0.11 2.35 15.86
CA GLU A 80 -0.84 3.12 14.87
C GLU A 80 -0.79 2.38 13.53
N HIS A 81 -1.94 2.21 12.88
CA HIS A 81 -2.02 1.57 11.57
C HIS A 81 -2.42 2.59 10.51
N VAL A 82 -1.51 2.88 9.60
CA VAL A 82 -1.70 3.81 8.50
C VAL A 82 -1.93 3.03 7.21
N VAL A 83 -3.11 3.20 6.62
CA VAL A 83 -3.43 2.69 5.29
C VAL A 83 -3.23 3.80 4.28
N VAL A 84 -2.33 3.58 3.32
CA VAL A 84 -1.95 4.59 2.31
C VAL A 84 -2.82 4.43 1.07
N PRO A 85 -3.67 5.43 0.73
CA PRO A 85 -4.60 5.35 -0.39
C PRO A 85 -3.91 5.20 -1.74
N GLY A 86 -4.52 4.44 -2.65
CA GLY A 86 -4.06 4.29 -4.02
C GLY A 86 -2.74 3.56 -4.22
N VAL A 87 -2.20 2.92 -3.19
CA VAL A 87 -0.87 2.29 -3.18
C VAL A 87 -1.00 0.78 -3.04
N GLY A 88 -0.14 0.05 -3.74
CA GLY A 88 0.03 -1.39 -3.59
C GLY A 88 1.07 -1.74 -2.53
N HIS A 89 1.82 -2.83 -2.77
CA HIS A 89 2.90 -3.26 -1.87
C HIS A 89 4.00 -2.18 -1.75
N ALA A 90 4.68 -2.13 -0.59
CA ALA A 90 5.72 -1.14 -0.27
C ALA A 90 5.23 0.32 -0.10
N ALA A 91 4.21 0.53 0.70
CA ALA A 91 3.65 1.84 1.03
C ALA A 91 4.64 2.81 1.69
N SER A 92 5.70 2.30 2.33
CA SER A 92 6.70 3.08 3.08
C SER A 92 7.44 4.16 2.29
N LEU A 93 7.48 4.05 0.95
CA LEU A 93 8.20 4.99 0.08
C LEU A 93 7.26 6.04 -0.54
N ARG A 94 5.98 6.07 -0.16
CA ARG A 94 4.99 6.89 -0.83
C ARG A 94 4.71 8.22 -0.11
N GLY A 95 4.75 9.31 -0.89
CA GLY A 95 4.35 10.64 -0.42
C GLY A 95 5.04 11.05 0.89
N CYS A 96 4.26 11.37 1.91
CA CYS A 96 4.72 11.77 3.24
C CYS A 96 4.96 10.59 4.21
N VAL A 97 4.88 9.35 3.76
CA VAL A 97 5.08 8.19 4.66
C VAL A 97 6.50 8.14 5.24
N PRO A 98 7.58 8.46 4.48
CA PRO A 98 8.92 8.55 5.07
C PRO A 98 9.03 9.54 6.24
N GLU A 99 8.32 10.67 6.19
CA GLU A 99 8.28 11.64 7.28
C GLU A 99 7.55 11.06 8.51
N ILE A 100 6.42 10.38 8.31
CA ILE A 100 5.71 9.68 9.39
C ILE A 100 6.61 8.64 10.05
N MET A 101 7.35 7.87 9.25
CA MET A 101 8.31 6.88 9.77
C MET A 101 9.43 7.53 10.57
N ARG A 102 9.99 8.63 10.08
CA ARG A 102 11.00 9.41 10.80
C ARG A 102 10.45 9.91 12.15
N ASP A 103 9.27 10.54 12.13
CA ASP A 103 8.65 11.09 13.33
C ASP A 103 8.35 9.97 14.35
N PHE A 104 7.94 8.79 13.89
CA PHE A 104 7.79 7.62 14.75
C PHE A 104 9.10 7.19 15.41
N VAL A 105 10.19 7.12 14.64
CA VAL A 105 11.51 6.73 15.17
C VAL A 105 12.05 7.76 16.16
N GLU A 106 11.78 9.04 15.95
CA GLU A 106 12.24 10.12 16.81
C GLU A 106 11.43 10.20 18.12
N THR A 107 10.11 9.97 18.05
CA THR A 107 9.23 10.16 19.21
C THR A 107 8.89 8.85 19.94
N ILE A 108 8.85 7.73 19.22
CA ILE A 108 8.37 6.41 19.71
C ILE A 108 6.94 6.48 20.26
N GLU A 109 6.14 7.42 19.78
CA GLU A 109 4.77 7.71 20.21
C GLU A 109 3.78 7.51 19.04
N PRO A 110 3.38 6.29 18.70
CA PRO A 110 2.58 6.01 17.52
C PRO A 110 1.23 6.74 17.53
N LYS A 111 0.62 6.92 18.70
CA LYS A 111 -0.69 7.58 18.86
C LYS A 111 -0.65 9.10 18.65
N GLN A 112 0.54 9.70 18.62
CA GLN A 112 0.72 11.15 18.44
C GLN A 112 1.17 11.52 17.02
N LEU A 113 1.35 10.53 16.15
CA LEU A 113 1.77 10.78 14.77
C LEU A 113 0.70 11.54 13.98
N SER A 114 1.15 12.54 13.22
CA SER A 114 0.31 13.23 12.25
C SER A 114 0.25 12.44 10.96
N THR A 115 -0.82 11.69 10.76
CA THR A 115 -0.99 10.80 9.60
C THR A 115 -1.93 11.38 8.53
N SER A 116 -2.51 12.56 8.77
CA SER A 116 -3.52 13.18 7.88
C SER A 116 -3.02 13.45 6.46
N CYS A 117 -1.72 13.62 6.28
CA CYS A 117 -1.13 13.88 4.97
C CYS A 117 -1.36 12.75 3.96
N VAL A 118 -1.52 11.49 4.42
CA VAL A 118 -1.75 10.37 3.51
C VAL A 118 -3.12 10.45 2.81
N MET A 119 -4.09 11.13 3.43
CA MET A 119 -5.42 11.30 2.85
C MET A 119 -5.43 12.18 1.58
N ASN A 120 -4.35 12.94 1.38
CA ASN A 120 -4.16 13.80 0.21
C ASN A 120 -3.30 13.15 -0.89
N LEU A 121 -2.96 11.87 -0.72
CA LEU A 121 -2.18 11.12 -1.70
C LEU A 121 -3.11 10.56 -2.77
N ASP A 122 -3.08 11.19 -3.94
CA ASP A 122 -3.82 10.71 -5.09
C ASP A 122 -3.07 9.58 -5.81
N ARG A 123 -3.84 8.65 -6.35
CA ARG A 123 -3.29 7.65 -7.26
C ARG A 123 -2.82 8.34 -8.55
N PRO A 124 -1.63 8.01 -9.07
CA PRO A 124 -1.22 8.51 -10.38
C PRO A 124 -2.30 8.21 -11.44
N PRO A 125 -2.63 9.18 -12.29
CA PRO A 125 -3.63 8.98 -13.34
C PRO A 125 -3.14 7.92 -14.33
N PHE A 126 -4.11 7.19 -14.92
CA PHE A 126 -3.78 6.25 -15.99
C PHE A 126 -3.36 6.97 -17.27
N PHE A 127 -2.45 6.36 -18.02
CA PHE A 127 -2.19 6.75 -19.40
C PHE A 127 -3.43 6.40 -20.23
N THR A 128 -4.08 7.41 -20.79
CA THR A 128 -5.26 7.25 -21.64
C THR A 128 -4.95 7.51 -23.12
N SER A 129 -3.73 7.99 -23.43
CA SER A 129 -3.23 8.23 -24.77
C SER A 129 -1.70 8.16 -24.81
N PHE A 130 -1.11 8.08 -25.99
CA PHE A 130 0.35 8.15 -26.17
C PHE A 130 0.96 9.51 -25.78
N ALA A 131 0.14 10.54 -25.56
CA ALA A 131 0.58 11.86 -25.08
C ALA A 131 0.86 11.87 -23.57
N GLY A 132 0.56 10.80 -22.86
CA GLY A 132 0.81 10.65 -21.43
C GLY A 132 -0.46 10.54 -20.58
N ALA A 133 -0.25 10.57 -19.27
CA ALA A 133 -1.33 10.53 -18.30
C ALA A 133 -2.11 11.85 -18.33
N VAL A 134 -3.43 11.74 -18.45
CA VAL A 134 -4.32 12.90 -18.33
C VAL A 134 -4.76 12.96 -16.86
N THR A 135 -4.38 14.04 -16.18
CA THR A 135 -4.99 14.38 -14.89
C THR A 135 -6.50 14.54 -15.13
N SER A 136 -7.32 13.89 -14.31
CA SER A 136 -8.76 14.13 -14.31
C SER A 136 -9.00 15.58 -13.89
N VAL A 137 -9.04 16.48 -14.85
CA VAL A 137 -9.46 17.86 -14.59
C VAL A 137 -10.96 17.77 -14.31
N ASN A 138 -11.39 18.23 -13.16
CA ASN A 138 -12.81 18.36 -12.87
C ASN A 138 -13.49 19.10 -14.04
N PRO A 139 -14.65 18.63 -14.56
CA PRO A 139 -15.32 19.27 -15.69
C PRO A 139 -15.57 20.77 -15.52
N GLY A 140 -15.62 21.27 -14.26
CA GLY A 140 -15.72 22.69 -13.93
C GLY A 140 -14.46 23.53 -14.15
N GLU A 141 -13.26 22.94 -14.09
CA GLU A 141 -11.99 23.65 -14.30
C GLU A 141 -11.64 23.85 -15.77
N GLN A 142 -12.13 22.99 -16.65
CA GLN A 142 -11.90 23.12 -18.10
C GLN A 142 -12.63 24.35 -18.69
N VAL A 143 -13.72 24.79 -18.09
CA VAL A 143 -14.48 25.96 -18.55
C VAL A 143 -13.76 27.27 -18.18
N ALA A 144 -13.11 27.33 -17.01
CA ALA A 144 -12.39 28.51 -16.55
C ALA A 144 -11.12 28.78 -17.39
N ASN A 145 -10.43 27.73 -17.84
CA ASN A 145 -9.19 27.89 -18.61
C ASN A 145 -9.40 28.21 -20.08
N LYS A 146 -10.57 27.91 -20.66
CA LYS A 146 -10.92 28.35 -22.03
C LYS A 146 -11.28 29.82 -22.10
N ASN A 147 -11.82 30.41 -21.04
CA ASN A 147 -12.17 31.82 -21.01
C ASN A 147 -10.97 32.75 -20.76
N SER A 148 -9.89 32.27 -20.10
CA SER A 148 -8.67 33.06 -19.92
C SER A 148 -7.78 33.11 -21.17
N SER A 149 -7.86 32.13 -22.06
CA SER A 149 -7.08 32.13 -23.30
C SER A 149 -7.75 32.95 -24.44
N ASN A 150 -9.06 33.19 -24.36
CA ASN A 150 -9.72 34.04 -25.35
C ASN A 150 -9.62 35.55 -25.03
N SER A 151 -9.49 35.94 -23.74
CA SER A 151 -9.32 37.35 -23.39
C SER A 151 -7.92 37.91 -23.73
N ALA A 152 -6.89 37.06 -23.79
CA ALA A 152 -5.53 37.44 -24.17
C ALA A 152 -5.32 37.57 -25.69
N ALA A 153 -6.23 37.03 -26.50
CA ALA A 153 -6.14 37.10 -27.96
C ALA A 153 -6.86 38.32 -28.56
N GLU A 154 -7.80 38.94 -27.80
CA GLU A 154 -8.51 40.14 -28.27
C GLU A 154 -7.76 41.47 -27.96
N GLU A 155 -6.81 41.45 -26.99
CA GLU A 155 -6.08 42.65 -26.61
C GLU A 155 -4.85 42.97 -27.49
N MET A 156 -4.49 42.07 -28.40
CA MET A 156 -3.32 42.26 -29.33
C MET A 156 -3.66 42.80 -30.70
N THR A 157 -4.89 43.23 -31.02
CA THR A 157 -5.28 43.67 -32.35
C THR A 157 -5.65 45.14 -32.47
N GLU A 158 -5.55 45.96 -31.38
CA GLU A 158 -5.98 47.37 -31.43
C GLU A 158 -4.86 48.44 -31.38
N ASP A 159 -3.59 48.03 -31.44
CA ASP A 159 -2.47 49.00 -31.40
C ASP A 159 -1.54 48.91 -32.61
N THR A 160 -2.09 49.01 -33.84
CA THR A 160 -1.28 49.37 -35.03
C THR A 160 -2.15 49.98 -36.15
N LEU A 161 -2.44 51.25 -36.03
CA LEU A 161 -2.67 52.18 -37.19
C LEU A 161 -2.41 53.62 -36.74
#